data_ce1a8861c7bd435aed928da2c3552681
#
_entry.id   ce1a8861c7bd435aed928da2c3552681
#
_cell.length_a   1.000
_cell.length_b   1.000
_cell.length_c   1.000
_cell.angle_alpha   90.00
_cell.angle_beta   90.00
_cell.angle_gamma   90.00
#
_symmetry.space_group_name_H-M   'P 1'
#
loop_
_entity.id
_entity.type
_entity.pdbx_description
1 polymer ?
#
loop_
_entity_poly.entity_id
_entity_poly.type
_entity_poly.pdbx_seq_one_letter_code
_entity_poly.pdbx_strand_id
1 'polypeptide(L)'
;MNDTLQYLLDLLDLERIEQDIYRGDSHPSVIPRVFGGQVAAQALVAACRTVTDDRLPHSLHSYFLRPGDPGAPIVYQVDRIRDGRSFTTRRVVAIQHGQPIFHLSASFQVHEEGLEHQEEMPQAPDPESLPTADELLPRYADTFMHPDVVPLLLEARRAIDLRYAVEPPYATVGEPREARSRVWFRTDGKIQGVHDNPVVHLCLATYVSDMTLLDSVLLAHGRGGWTVGDVVGASLDHAMWFHRPFRADEWLLYDTDAPTTQNGRGLARGQIWTRDGRLAVSVIQEGVVRVPRDRS
;
A
#
# COMPACT_ATOMS: atom_id res chain seq x y z
N MET A 1 -12.86 -15.96 -9.63
CA MET A 1 -11.74 -15.28 -8.96
C MET A 1 -10.51 -16.09 -9.34
N ASN A 2 -9.36 -15.45 -9.67
CA ASN A 2 -8.15 -16.21 -9.93
C ASN A 2 -7.47 -16.60 -8.60
N ASP A 3 -6.59 -17.62 -8.65
CA ASP A 3 -5.96 -18.18 -7.44
C ASP A 3 -5.13 -17.14 -6.68
N THR A 4 -4.56 -16.15 -7.37
CA THR A 4 -3.70 -15.12 -6.77
C THR A 4 -4.49 -14.08 -6.01
N LEU A 5 -5.64 -13.65 -6.57
CA LEU A 5 -6.54 -12.74 -5.86
C LEU A 5 -7.16 -13.43 -4.64
N GLN A 6 -7.56 -14.70 -4.80
CA GLN A 6 -8.08 -15.47 -3.66
C GLN A 6 -7.04 -15.55 -2.54
N TYR A 7 -5.78 -15.84 -2.88
CA TYR A 7 -4.70 -15.90 -1.89
C TYR A 7 -4.48 -14.55 -1.18
N LEU A 8 -4.58 -13.41 -1.89
CA LEU A 8 -4.50 -12.09 -1.25
C LEU A 8 -5.69 -11.84 -0.31
N LEU A 9 -6.90 -12.26 -0.70
CA LEU A 9 -8.08 -12.12 0.15
C LEU A 9 -7.99 -13.02 1.39
N ASP A 10 -7.51 -14.26 1.24
CA ASP A 10 -7.27 -15.19 2.35
C ASP A 10 -6.21 -14.63 3.32
N LEU A 11 -5.18 -13.96 2.79
CA LEU A 11 -4.16 -13.28 3.61
C LEU A 11 -4.75 -12.15 4.47
N LEU A 12 -5.80 -11.49 4.00
CA LEU A 12 -6.53 -10.46 4.74
C LEU A 12 -7.61 -11.05 5.67
N ASP A 13 -7.94 -12.32 5.54
CA ASP A 13 -8.90 -12.99 6.42
C ASP A 13 -8.22 -13.50 7.69
N LEU A 14 -8.04 -12.61 8.66
CA LEU A 14 -7.33 -12.90 9.91
C LEU A 14 -8.05 -13.94 10.76
N GLU A 15 -7.29 -14.84 11.36
CA GLU A 15 -7.80 -15.74 12.41
C GLU A 15 -8.10 -14.94 13.69
N ARG A 16 -9.28 -15.09 14.26
CA ARG A 16 -9.59 -14.54 15.57
C ARG A 16 -9.09 -15.50 16.66
N ILE A 17 -8.13 -15.06 17.46
CA ILE A 17 -7.56 -15.84 18.59
C ILE A 17 -8.39 -15.64 19.86
N GLU A 18 -8.72 -14.37 20.17
CA GLU A 18 -9.48 -13.98 21.34
C GLU A 18 -10.19 -12.64 21.06
N GLN A 19 -10.96 -12.13 22.04
CA GLN A 19 -11.52 -10.80 21.95
C GLN A 19 -10.41 -9.77 21.66
N ASP A 20 -10.58 -9.00 20.59
CA ASP A 20 -9.66 -7.95 20.16
C ASP A 20 -8.22 -8.42 19.85
N ILE A 21 -8.01 -9.74 19.66
CA ILE A 21 -6.72 -10.35 19.28
C ILE A 21 -6.92 -11.20 18.03
N TYR A 22 -6.13 -10.89 17.00
CA TYR A 22 -6.16 -11.57 15.70
C TYR A 22 -4.77 -12.03 15.29
N ARG A 23 -4.71 -13.04 14.45
CA ARG A 23 -3.49 -13.55 13.84
C ARG A 23 -3.60 -13.49 12.32
N GLY A 24 -2.56 -12.99 11.67
CA GLY A 24 -2.37 -13.00 10.22
C GLY A 24 -1.12 -13.76 9.84
N ASP A 25 -1.18 -14.47 8.71
CA ASP A 25 -0.01 -15.06 8.09
C ASP A 25 0.69 -14.03 7.18
N SER A 26 1.90 -14.36 6.72
CA SER A 26 2.67 -13.52 5.81
C SER A 26 2.88 -14.23 4.47
N HIS A 27 2.99 -13.45 3.40
CA HIS A 27 3.44 -13.99 2.11
C HIS A 27 4.87 -14.50 2.20
N PRO A 28 5.20 -15.63 1.56
CA PRO A 28 6.57 -15.93 1.23
C PRO A 28 7.18 -14.75 0.47
N SER A 29 8.29 -14.23 0.96
CA SER A 29 8.91 -13.03 0.38
C SER A 29 10.34 -13.34 -0.02
N VAL A 30 10.74 -12.92 -1.21
CA VAL A 30 12.15 -12.88 -1.65
C VAL A 30 12.96 -11.82 -0.89
N ILE A 31 12.27 -10.81 -0.35
CA ILE A 31 12.87 -9.79 0.51
C ILE A 31 12.79 -10.31 1.95
N PRO A 32 13.87 -10.20 2.77
CA PRO A 32 13.92 -10.74 4.12
C PRO A 32 13.10 -9.92 5.13
N ARG A 33 11.95 -9.41 4.71
CA ARG A 33 11.01 -8.67 5.55
C ARG A 33 9.60 -8.74 4.99
N VAL A 34 8.61 -8.67 5.87
CA VAL A 34 7.20 -8.56 5.49
C VAL A 34 6.94 -7.26 4.76
N PHE A 35 6.08 -7.29 3.74
CA PHE A 35 5.65 -6.10 3.02
C PHE A 35 4.81 -5.18 3.93
N GLY A 36 5.15 -3.88 3.97
CA GLY A 36 4.49 -2.91 4.86
C GLY A 36 3.00 -2.75 4.60
N GLY A 37 2.61 -2.69 3.33
CA GLY A 37 1.20 -2.61 2.92
C GLY A 37 0.36 -3.80 3.39
N GLN A 38 0.96 -5.01 3.48
CA GLN A 38 0.30 -6.17 4.07
C GLN A 38 0.01 -5.95 5.56
N VAL A 39 1.02 -5.51 6.31
CA VAL A 39 0.87 -5.28 7.76
C VAL A 39 -0.17 -4.20 8.04
N ALA A 40 -0.15 -3.10 7.27
CA ALA A 40 -1.11 -2.01 7.39
C ALA A 40 -2.54 -2.46 7.05
N ALA A 41 -2.72 -3.22 5.96
CA ALA A 41 -4.03 -3.74 5.56
C ALA A 41 -4.59 -4.73 6.59
N GLN A 42 -3.78 -5.68 7.06
CA GLN A 42 -4.18 -6.63 8.12
C GLN A 42 -4.52 -5.91 9.43
N ALA A 43 -3.76 -4.89 9.83
CA ALA A 43 -4.06 -4.08 11.01
C ALA A 43 -5.40 -3.33 10.85
N LEU A 44 -5.70 -2.81 9.65
CA LEU A 44 -6.98 -2.18 9.36
C LEU A 44 -8.13 -3.19 9.42
N VAL A 45 -7.97 -4.41 8.88
CA VAL A 45 -8.94 -5.51 9.02
C VAL A 45 -9.22 -5.80 10.49
N ALA A 46 -8.17 -5.94 11.31
CA ALA A 46 -8.30 -6.19 12.75
C ALA A 46 -9.10 -5.08 13.44
N ALA A 47 -8.82 -3.81 13.13
CA ALA A 47 -9.57 -2.67 13.64
C ALA A 47 -11.04 -2.71 13.22
N CYS A 48 -11.34 -2.94 11.93
CA CYS A 48 -12.69 -3.02 11.39
C CYS A 48 -13.55 -4.11 12.06
N ARG A 49 -12.95 -5.26 12.38
CA ARG A 49 -13.65 -6.38 13.05
C ARG A 49 -14.10 -6.09 14.49
N THR A 50 -13.71 -4.95 15.05
CA THR A 50 -14.10 -4.52 16.42
C THR A 50 -15.11 -3.37 16.40
N VAL A 51 -15.56 -2.95 15.23
CA VAL A 51 -16.50 -1.83 15.02
C VAL A 51 -17.77 -2.38 14.39
N THR A 52 -18.89 -1.72 14.61
CA THR A 52 -20.20 -2.08 14.03
C THR A 52 -20.24 -1.75 12.53
N ASP A 53 -21.05 -2.48 11.76
CA ASP A 53 -21.12 -2.41 10.29
C ASP A 53 -21.64 -1.07 9.73
N ASP A 54 -22.25 -0.23 10.59
CA ASP A 54 -22.73 1.10 10.24
C ASP A 54 -21.62 2.15 10.13
N ARG A 55 -20.36 1.77 10.39
CA ARG A 55 -19.20 2.68 10.45
C ARG A 55 -18.07 2.17 9.58
N LEU A 56 -17.60 3.02 8.70
CA LEU A 56 -16.43 2.75 7.87
C LEU A 56 -15.22 3.56 8.37
N PRO A 57 -13.99 3.05 8.19
CA PRO A 57 -12.81 3.84 8.45
C PRO A 57 -12.76 5.03 7.50
N HIS A 58 -12.56 6.24 8.04
CA HIS A 58 -12.34 7.44 7.25
C HIS A 58 -10.88 7.90 7.29
N SER A 59 -10.09 7.43 8.25
CA SER A 59 -8.64 7.71 8.29
C SER A 59 -7.87 6.66 9.09
N LEU A 60 -6.58 6.54 8.76
CA LEU A 60 -5.60 5.80 9.54
C LEU A 60 -4.26 6.54 9.58
N HIS A 61 -3.50 6.34 10.67
CA HIS A 61 -2.15 6.84 10.87
C HIS A 61 -1.31 5.74 11.52
N SER A 62 -0.13 5.46 10.98
CA SER A 62 0.68 4.33 11.40
C SER A 62 2.17 4.60 11.39
N TYR A 63 2.94 3.81 12.17
CA TYR A 63 4.39 3.79 12.15
C TYR A 63 4.92 2.37 12.01
N PHE A 64 5.93 2.21 11.16
CA PHE A 64 6.73 0.99 11.03
C PHE A 64 7.90 1.06 12.02
N LEU A 65 7.93 0.13 12.96
CA LEU A 65 8.87 0.16 14.09
C LEU A 65 10.07 -0.76 13.87
N ARG A 66 9.83 -1.95 13.28
CA ARG A 66 10.84 -2.98 13.02
C ARG A 66 10.49 -3.77 11.77
N PRO A 67 11.49 -4.34 11.07
CA PRO A 67 11.23 -5.30 10.00
C PRO A 67 10.42 -6.49 10.53
N GLY A 68 9.34 -6.85 9.84
CA GLY A 68 8.60 -8.08 10.12
C GLY A 68 9.30 -9.30 9.51
N ASP A 69 9.25 -10.43 10.21
CA ASP A 69 9.75 -11.74 9.79
C ASP A 69 8.70 -12.45 8.93
N PRO A 70 8.96 -12.70 7.61
CA PRO A 70 7.99 -13.39 6.77
C PRO A 70 7.78 -14.86 7.11
N GLY A 71 8.67 -15.47 7.91
CA GLY A 71 8.57 -16.84 8.39
C GLY A 71 7.70 -17.04 9.64
N ALA A 72 7.21 -15.94 10.24
CA ALA A 72 6.42 -15.99 11.48
C ALA A 72 5.06 -15.29 11.29
N PRO A 73 3.98 -15.79 11.93
CA PRO A 73 2.69 -15.10 11.94
C PRO A 73 2.78 -13.77 12.72
N ILE A 74 1.88 -12.84 12.38
CA ILE A 74 1.76 -11.56 13.05
C ILE A 74 0.53 -11.58 13.95
N VAL A 75 0.69 -11.18 15.21
CA VAL A 75 -0.43 -11.00 16.14
C VAL A 75 -0.83 -9.52 16.15
N TYR A 76 -2.11 -9.26 15.94
CA TYR A 76 -2.72 -7.93 15.97
C TYR A 76 -3.55 -7.79 17.21
N GLN A 77 -3.15 -6.90 18.11
CA GLN A 77 -3.88 -6.56 19.33
C GLN A 77 -4.59 -5.21 19.12
N VAL A 78 -5.90 -5.19 19.33
CA VAL A 78 -6.74 -4.01 19.14
C VAL A 78 -7.13 -3.41 20.46
N ASP A 79 -6.86 -2.11 20.63
CA ASP A 79 -7.36 -1.31 21.75
C ASP A 79 -8.59 -0.51 21.30
N ARG A 80 -9.70 -0.64 22.03
CA ARG A 80 -10.92 0.15 21.83
C ARG A 80 -10.78 1.49 22.54
N ILE A 81 -10.16 2.47 21.87
CA ILE A 81 -9.85 3.78 22.47
C ILE A 81 -11.11 4.60 22.76
N ARG A 82 -12.07 4.59 21.81
CA ARG A 82 -13.30 5.34 21.94
C ARG A 82 -14.42 4.73 21.11
N ASP A 83 -15.61 4.66 21.70
CA ASP A 83 -16.88 4.42 21.02
C ASP A 83 -17.79 5.64 21.25
N GLY A 84 -17.82 6.56 20.30
CA GLY A 84 -18.65 7.76 20.33
C GLY A 84 -19.92 7.59 19.46
N ARG A 85 -20.78 8.58 19.46
CA ARG A 85 -22.04 8.55 18.70
C ARG A 85 -21.78 8.51 17.19
N SER A 86 -20.98 9.42 16.64
CA SER A 86 -20.66 9.52 15.21
C SER A 86 -19.29 8.94 14.87
N PHE A 87 -18.31 8.99 15.79
CA PHE A 87 -16.94 8.56 15.58
C PHE A 87 -16.51 7.48 16.56
N THR A 88 -15.74 6.53 16.05
CA THR A 88 -15.10 5.45 16.82
C THR A 88 -13.60 5.45 16.53
N THR A 89 -12.77 5.19 17.55
CA THR A 89 -11.31 5.13 17.39
C THR A 89 -10.77 3.79 17.86
N ARG A 90 -9.89 3.18 17.08
CA ARG A 90 -9.18 1.94 17.40
C ARG A 90 -7.67 2.17 17.26
N ARG A 91 -6.90 1.55 18.15
CA ARG A 91 -5.46 1.41 17.99
C ARG A 91 -5.13 -0.07 17.81
N VAL A 92 -4.27 -0.38 16.87
CA VAL A 92 -3.79 -1.75 16.63
C VAL A 92 -2.28 -1.78 16.78
N VAL A 93 -1.77 -2.77 17.49
CA VAL A 93 -0.34 -3.07 17.58
C VAL A 93 -0.10 -4.43 16.92
N ALA A 94 0.76 -4.46 15.91
CA ALA A 94 1.23 -5.69 15.28
C ALA A 94 2.50 -6.18 15.99
N ILE A 95 2.51 -7.45 16.40
CA ILE A 95 3.54 -8.04 17.29
C ILE A 95 4.09 -9.30 16.61
N GLN A 96 5.41 -9.43 16.60
CA GLN A 96 6.13 -10.68 16.31
C GLN A 96 7.25 -10.89 17.32
N HIS A 97 7.53 -12.13 17.68
CA HIS A 97 8.59 -12.49 18.63
C HIS A 97 8.54 -11.66 19.94
N GLY A 98 7.32 -11.34 20.42
CA GLY A 98 7.10 -10.53 21.60
C GLY A 98 7.45 -9.04 21.47
N GLN A 99 7.74 -8.55 20.25
CA GLN A 99 8.08 -7.15 19.98
C GLN A 99 7.08 -6.50 19.04
N PRO A 100 6.65 -5.23 19.28
CA PRO A 100 5.87 -4.48 18.33
C PRO A 100 6.71 -4.20 17.08
N ILE A 101 6.18 -4.58 15.91
CA ILE A 101 6.78 -4.30 14.61
C ILE A 101 6.11 -3.13 13.90
N PHE A 102 4.85 -2.86 14.24
CA PHE A 102 4.03 -1.81 13.63
C PHE A 102 2.92 -1.40 14.59
N HIS A 103 2.45 -0.15 14.49
CA HIS A 103 1.19 0.25 15.11
C HIS A 103 0.39 1.17 14.19
N LEU A 104 -0.94 1.14 14.37
CA LEU A 104 -1.89 1.92 13.60
C LEU A 104 -2.97 2.47 14.52
N SER A 105 -3.38 3.72 14.29
CA SER A 105 -4.62 4.28 14.84
C SER A 105 -5.58 4.56 13.71
N ALA A 106 -6.80 4.02 13.77
CA ALA A 106 -7.85 4.22 12.79
C ALA A 106 -9.06 4.92 13.41
N SER A 107 -9.65 5.83 12.65
CA SER A 107 -10.89 6.51 13.00
C SER A 107 -12.00 6.11 12.03
N PHE A 108 -13.18 5.84 12.60
CA PHE A 108 -14.36 5.35 11.91
C PHE A 108 -15.49 6.36 12.08
N GLN A 109 -16.35 6.48 11.07
CA GLN A 109 -17.48 7.39 11.09
C GLN A 109 -18.74 6.71 10.60
N VAL A 110 -19.90 7.05 11.21
CA VAL A 110 -21.21 6.80 10.64
C VAL A 110 -21.39 7.70 9.42
N HIS A 111 -22.03 7.20 8.37
CA HIS A 111 -22.28 8.01 7.19
C HIS A 111 -23.11 9.26 7.55
N GLU A 112 -22.65 10.43 7.14
CA GLU A 112 -23.32 11.72 7.32
C GLU A 112 -23.27 12.50 5.99
N GLU A 113 -24.39 13.12 5.61
CA GLU A 113 -24.43 14.06 4.48
C GLU A 113 -23.83 15.41 4.89
N GLY A 114 -23.17 16.10 3.97
CA GLY A 114 -22.53 17.38 4.27
C GLY A 114 -22.09 18.16 3.04
N LEU A 115 -21.23 19.15 3.26
CA LEU A 115 -20.61 19.91 2.16
C LEU A 115 -19.64 19.04 1.40
N GLU A 116 -19.62 19.17 0.07
CA GLU A 116 -18.72 18.40 -0.81
C GLU A 116 -17.83 19.33 -1.63
N HIS A 117 -16.56 18.94 -1.72
CA HIS A 117 -15.56 19.56 -2.58
C HIS A 117 -14.48 18.52 -2.88
N GLN A 118 -13.88 18.60 -4.05
CA GLN A 118 -12.64 17.88 -4.41
C GLN A 118 -11.88 18.66 -5.49
N GLU A 119 -10.61 18.35 -5.66
CA GLU A 119 -9.80 18.80 -6.78
C GLU A 119 -10.23 18.10 -8.08
N GLU A 120 -9.71 18.57 -9.21
CA GLU A 120 -9.86 17.89 -10.50
C GLU A 120 -8.88 16.71 -10.61
N MET A 121 -9.38 15.58 -11.12
CA MET A 121 -8.54 14.41 -11.39
C MET A 121 -7.47 14.75 -12.43
N PRO A 122 -6.19 14.42 -12.21
CA PRO A 122 -5.15 14.60 -13.19
C PRO A 122 -5.41 13.75 -14.43
N GLN A 123 -5.06 14.28 -15.60
CA GLN A 123 -5.19 13.53 -16.85
C GLN A 123 -4.19 12.37 -16.89
N ALA A 124 -4.66 11.22 -17.32
CA ALA A 124 -3.86 10.02 -17.56
C ALA A 124 -4.38 9.28 -18.79
N PRO A 125 -3.52 8.57 -19.53
CA PRO A 125 -3.94 7.68 -20.60
C PRO A 125 -4.90 6.59 -20.08
N ASP A 126 -5.76 6.08 -20.95
CA ASP A 126 -6.67 4.97 -20.62
C ASP A 126 -5.85 3.73 -20.20
N PRO A 127 -6.17 3.10 -19.07
CA PRO A 127 -5.39 1.97 -18.55
C PRO A 127 -5.33 0.78 -19.51
N GLU A 128 -6.38 0.53 -20.30
CA GLU A 128 -6.40 -0.55 -21.28
C GLU A 128 -5.44 -0.31 -22.46
N SER A 129 -5.00 0.93 -22.67
CA SER A 129 -4.00 1.27 -23.69
C SER A 129 -2.54 1.12 -23.22
N LEU A 130 -2.32 0.90 -21.92
CA LEU A 130 -1.00 0.85 -21.31
C LEU A 130 -0.50 -0.60 -21.18
N PRO A 131 0.82 -0.81 -21.28
CA PRO A 131 1.39 -2.14 -21.08
C PRO A 131 1.22 -2.61 -19.63
N THR A 132 1.08 -3.90 -19.45
CA THR A 132 1.06 -4.55 -18.14
C THR A 132 2.46 -4.56 -17.50
N ALA A 133 2.52 -4.78 -16.17
CA ALA A 133 3.79 -4.98 -15.50
C ALA A 133 4.57 -6.18 -16.07
N ASP A 134 3.86 -7.24 -16.49
CA ASP A 134 4.47 -8.44 -17.07
C ASP A 134 5.08 -8.19 -18.45
N GLU A 135 4.56 -7.22 -19.20
CA GLU A 135 5.15 -6.76 -20.47
C GLU A 135 6.32 -5.79 -20.27
N LEU A 136 6.31 -5.01 -19.19
CA LEU A 136 7.35 -4.01 -18.90
C LEU A 136 8.57 -4.62 -18.18
N LEU A 137 8.36 -5.46 -17.17
CA LEU A 137 9.45 -6.00 -16.35
C LEU A 137 10.55 -6.69 -17.14
N PRO A 138 10.27 -7.55 -18.13
CA PRO A 138 11.32 -8.18 -18.93
C PRO A 138 12.19 -7.18 -19.69
N ARG A 139 11.65 -6.01 -20.05
CA ARG A 139 12.38 -5.00 -20.84
C ARG A 139 13.45 -4.28 -20.00
N TYR A 140 13.28 -4.24 -18.68
CA TYR A 140 14.12 -3.47 -17.78
C TYR A 140 14.79 -4.34 -16.70
N ALA A 141 14.57 -5.67 -16.73
CA ALA A 141 15.05 -6.60 -15.70
C ALA A 141 16.55 -6.50 -15.47
N ASP A 142 17.33 -6.43 -16.55
CA ASP A 142 18.81 -6.35 -16.48
C ASP A 142 19.32 -5.00 -15.96
N THR A 143 18.46 -3.98 -15.93
CA THR A 143 18.85 -2.61 -15.57
C THR A 143 18.67 -2.31 -14.09
N PHE A 144 17.70 -2.95 -13.41
CA PHE A 144 17.28 -2.54 -12.07
C PHE A 144 17.16 -3.67 -11.05
N MET A 145 17.40 -4.91 -11.43
CA MET A 145 17.24 -6.06 -10.52
C MET A 145 18.53 -6.85 -10.34
N HIS A 146 18.72 -7.33 -9.10
CA HIS A 146 19.77 -8.33 -8.89
C HIS A 146 19.46 -9.60 -9.70
N PRO A 147 20.43 -10.19 -10.41
CA PRO A 147 20.20 -11.36 -11.30
C PRO A 147 19.43 -12.52 -10.64
N ASP A 148 19.66 -12.75 -9.34
CA ASP A 148 18.97 -13.82 -8.60
C ASP A 148 17.50 -13.54 -8.29
N VAL A 149 17.09 -12.26 -8.33
CA VAL A 149 15.73 -11.82 -8.00
C VAL A 149 14.85 -11.73 -9.26
N VAL A 150 15.44 -11.46 -10.41
CA VAL A 150 14.74 -11.31 -11.69
C VAL A 150 13.82 -12.51 -12.02
N PRO A 151 14.29 -13.78 -12.00
CA PRO A 151 13.42 -14.90 -12.33
C PRO A 151 12.22 -15.02 -11.39
N LEU A 152 12.43 -14.79 -10.10
CA LEU A 152 11.39 -14.88 -9.08
C LEU A 152 10.30 -13.81 -9.27
N LEU A 153 10.70 -12.60 -9.69
CA LEU A 153 9.75 -11.51 -9.97
C LEU A 153 9.00 -11.70 -11.30
N LEU A 154 9.64 -12.32 -12.29
CA LEU A 154 9.00 -12.62 -13.58
C LEU A 154 8.02 -13.79 -13.48
N GLU A 155 8.29 -14.77 -12.59
CA GLU A 155 7.41 -15.91 -12.35
C GLU A 155 6.29 -15.61 -11.36
N ALA A 156 6.43 -14.53 -10.55
CA ALA A 156 5.44 -14.17 -9.54
C ALA A 156 4.11 -13.74 -10.19
N ARG A 157 3.07 -14.52 -9.97
CA ARG A 157 1.71 -14.10 -10.29
C ARG A 157 1.31 -12.95 -9.36
N ARG A 158 0.62 -11.94 -9.91
CA ARG A 158 0.23 -10.74 -9.18
C ARG A 158 -1.27 -10.72 -8.95
N ALA A 159 -1.67 -10.42 -7.72
CA ALA A 159 -3.07 -10.19 -7.37
C ALA A 159 -3.55 -8.78 -7.79
N ILE A 160 -2.62 -7.89 -8.11
CA ILE A 160 -2.87 -6.50 -8.51
C ILE A 160 -2.33 -6.26 -9.93
N ASP A 161 -3.20 -5.83 -10.83
CA ASP A 161 -2.85 -5.33 -12.17
C ASP A 161 -2.39 -3.86 -12.01
N LEU A 162 -1.10 -3.60 -12.27
CA LEU A 162 -0.49 -2.27 -12.23
C LEU A 162 -0.11 -1.82 -13.63
N ARG A 163 -0.48 -0.59 -14.02
CA ARG A 163 -0.12 0.00 -15.31
C ARG A 163 0.37 1.42 -15.13
N TYR A 164 1.62 1.64 -15.49
CA TYR A 164 2.23 2.96 -15.37
C TYR A 164 1.72 3.90 -16.48
N ALA A 165 1.06 4.98 -16.08
CA ALA A 165 0.60 6.04 -16.98
C ALA A 165 1.72 7.01 -17.38
N VAL A 166 2.85 6.95 -16.67
CA VAL A 166 4.13 7.61 -17.00
C VAL A 166 5.21 6.54 -16.99
N GLU A 167 6.38 6.86 -17.52
CA GLU A 167 7.49 5.91 -17.54
C GLU A 167 7.87 5.47 -16.11
N PRO A 168 7.95 4.14 -15.83
CA PRO A 168 8.19 3.65 -14.49
C PRO A 168 9.57 4.07 -13.93
N PRO A 169 9.76 4.13 -12.62
CA PRO A 169 11.02 4.58 -11.99
C PRO A 169 12.26 3.84 -12.49
N TYR A 170 12.12 2.55 -12.75
CA TYR A 170 13.20 1.67 -13.16
C TYR A 170 13.59 1.79 -14.64
N ALA A 171 12.84 2.50 -15.46
CA ALA A 171 13.11 2.62 -16.89
C ALA A 171 14.27 3.56 -17.22
N THR A 172 14.56 4.54 -16.36
CA THR A 172 15.61 5.56 -16.59
C THR A 172 16.46 5.75 -15.33
N VAL A 173 17.39 4.84 -15.11
CA VAL A 173 18.35 4.95 -14.01
C VAL A 173 19.45 5.93 -14.39
N GLY A 174 19.82 6.81 -13.45
CA GLY A 174 20.90 7.80 -13.63
C GLY A 174 20.41 9.20 -14.00
N GLU A 175 19.20 9.36 -14.49
CA GLU A 175 18.64 10.65 -14.91
C GLU A 175 17.56 11.14 -13.94
N PRO A 176 17.78 12.25 -13.19
CA PRO A 176 16.76 12.89 -12.37
C PRO A 176 15.55 13.30 -13.22
N ARG A 177 14.35 13.03 -12.70
CA ARG A 177 13.07 13.37 -13.35
C ARG A 177 12.17 14.12 -12.38
N GLU A 178 11.03 14.58 -12.85
CA GLU A 178 9.97 15.08 -11.97
C GLU A 178 9.65 14.04 -10.92
N ALA A 179 9.62 14.44 -9.65
CA ALA A 179 9.29 13.58 -8.52
C ALA A 179 7.80 13.25 -8.48
N ARG A 180 7.27 12.74 -9.59
CA ARG A 180 5.86 12.40 -9.77
C ARG A 180 5.70 11.11 -10.54
N SER A 181 4.81 10.24 -10.06
CA SER A 181 4.43 9.02 -10.75
C SER A 181 2.91 8.88 -10.82
N ARG A 182 2.43 8.20 -11.85
CA ARG A 182 1.02 7.86 -12.02
C ARG A 182 0.89 6.41 -12.40
N VAL A 183 0.10 5.68 -11.62
CA VAL A 183 -0.10 4.25 -11.81
C VAL A 183 -1.58 3.93 -11.73
N TRP A 184 -2.13 3.33 -12.77
CA TRP A 184 -3.42 2.68 -12.68
C TRP A 184 -3.27 1.35 -11.97
N PHE A 185 -4.21 1.03 -11.09
CA PHE A 185 -4.26 -0.28 -10.46
C PHE A 185 -5.69 -0.78 -10.29
N ARG A 186 -5.82 -2.08 -10.24
CA ARG A 186 -7.01 -2.81 -9.79
C ARG A 186 -6.59 -4.20 -9.32
N THR A 187 -7.47 -4.93 -8.65
CA THR A 187 -7.24 -6.38 -8.45
C THR A 187 -7.32 -7.12 -9.79
N ASP A 188 -6.50 -8.15 -9.94
CA ASP A 188 -6.55 -9.06 -11.10
C ASP A 188 -7.71 -10.04 -10.92
N GLY A 189 -8.89 -9.58 -11.21
CA GLY A 189 -10.16 -10.29 -11.10
C GLY A 189 -11.19 -9.53 -10.26
N LYS A 190 -12.46 -9.96 -10.37
CA LYS A 190 -13.59 -9.36 -9.65
C LYS A 190 -13.73 -9.93 -8.25
N ILE A 191 -13.99 -9.07 -7.29
CA ILE A 191 -14.28 -9.43 -5.90
C ILE A 191 -15.77 -9.78 -5.81
N GLN A 192 -16.07 -10.97 -5.25
CA GLN A 192 -17.42 -11.53 -5.22
C GLN A 192 -17.71 -12.24 -3.89
N GLY A 193 -18.98 -12.50 -3.65
CA GLY A 193 -19.45 -13.30 -2.51
C GLY A 193 -19.21 -12.59 -1.18
N VAL A 194 -18.72 -13.31 -0.20
CA VAL A 194 -18.49 -12.78 1.18
C VAL A 194 -17.42 -11.70 1.25
N HIS A 195 -16.54 -11.63 0.25
CA HIS A 195 -15.50 -10.60 0.16
C HIS A 195 -16.00 -9.31 -0.50
N ASP A 196 -17.20 -9.30 -1.11
CA ASP A 196 -17.75 -8.10 -1.75
C ASP A 196 -18.41 -7.18 -0.73
N ASN A 197 -17.56 -6.50 0.05
CA ASN A 197 -18.00 -5.52 1.03
C ASN A 197 -17.03 -4.31 1.04
N PRO A 198 -17.49 -3.11 1.47
CA PRO A 198 -16.68 -1.89 1.43
C PRO A 198 -15.34 -2.00 2.16
N VAL A 199 -15.29 -2.69 3.30
CA VAL A 199 -14.07 -2.82 4.11
C VAL A 199 -12.95 -3.53 3.34
N VAL A 200 -13.26 -4.56 2.58
CA VAL A 200 -12.27 -5.29 1.76
C VAL A 200 -11.64 -4.35 0.72
N HIS A 201 -12.43 -3.52 0.06
CA HIS A 201 -11.91 -2.54 -0.91
C HIS A 201 -10.99 -1.50 -0.25
N LEU A 202 -11.33 -1.01 0.95
CA LEU A 202 -10.48 -0.08 1.72
C LEU A 202 -9.17 -0.75 2.16
N CYS A 203 -9.23 -2.00 2.63
CA CYS A 203 -8.03 -2.76 3.02
C CYS A 203 -7.13 -3.07 1.82
N LEU A 204 -7.69 -3.40 0.65
CA LEU A 204 -6.93 -3.59 -0.59
C LEU A 204 -6.27 -2.29 -1.07
N ALA A 205 -6.96 -1.15 -0.99
CA ALA A 205 -6.33 0.14 -1.28
C ALA A 205 -5.19 0.46 -0.30
N THR A 206 -5.35 0.09 0.98
CA THR A 206 -4.28 0.21 1.99
C THR A 206 -3.08 -0.68 1.65
N TYR A 207 -3.32 -1.90 1.19
CA TYR A 207 -2.26 -2.79 0.70
C TYR A 207 -1.52 -2.19 -0.49
N VAL A 208 -2.25 -1.71 -1.50
CA VAL A 208 -1.67 -1.19 -2.75
C VAL A 208 -0.96 0.14 -2.54
N SER A 209 -1.44 0.99 -1.62
CA SER A 209 -0.91 2.33 -1.41
C SER A 209 0.58 2.36 -1.01
N ASP A 210 1.08 1.30 -0.36
CA ASP A 210 2.51 1.17 -0.01
C ASP A 210 3.38 0.55 -1.13
N MET A 211 2.79 0.13 -2.25
CA MET A 211 3.56 -0.55 -3.32
C MET A 211 4.44 0.40 -4.12
N THR A 212 3.95 1.61 -4.43
CA THR A 212 4.60 2.53 -5.39
C THR A 212 4.76 3.96 -4.88
N LEU A 213 4.28 4.28 -3.68
CA LEU A 213 4.26 5.67 -3.19
C LEU A 213 5.66 6.28 -3.08
N LEU A 214 6.59 5.57 -2.45
CA LEU A 214 7.96 6.04 -2.26
C LEU A 214 8.82 6.02 -3.54
N ASP A 215 8.33 5.43 -4.63
CA ASP A 215 9.02 5.46 -5.92
C ASP A 215 9.18 6.90 -6.42
N SER A 216 8.19 7.78 -6.14
CA SER A 216 8.24 9.20 -6.49
C SER A 216 9.45 9.92 -5.86
N VAL A 217 9.90 9.48 -4.66
CA VAL A 217 11.09 10.04 -4.00
C VAL A 217 12.36 9.74 -4.79
N LEU A 218 12.46 8.54 -5.39
CA LEU A 218 13.66 8.10 -6.13
C LEU A 218 13.80 8.82 -7.47
N LEU A 219 12.69 9.18 -8.10
CA LEU A 219 12.67 9.84 -9.41
C LEU A 219 13.46 11.14 -9.44
N ALA A 220 13.33 11.99 -8.40
CA ALA A 220 14.08 13.24 -8.27
C ALA A 220 15.60 13.06 -8.22
N HIS A 221 16.06 11.84 -7.92
CA HIS A 221 17.47 11.50 -7.77
C HIS A 221 18.01 10.59 -8.89
N GLY A 222 17.21 10.30 -9.91
CA GLY A 222 17.59 9.38 -10.98
C GLY A 222 17.86 7.96 -10.49
N ARG A 223 17.17 7.53 -9.41
CA ARG A 223 17.30 6.18 -8.85
C ARG A 223 16.17 5.29 -9.35
N GLY A 224 16.51 4.12 -9.84
CA GLY A 224 15.56 3.25 -10.56
C GLY A 224 14.72 2.34 -9.71
N GLY A 225 14.99 2.21 -8.44
CA GLY A 225 14.20 1.34 -7.56
C GLY A 225 14.96 0.85 -6.34
N TRP A 226 14.19 0.30 -5.41
CA TRP A 226 14.68 -0.21 -4.11
C TRP A 226 15.47 -1.51 -4.21
N THR A 227 15.45 -2.17 -5.36
CA THR A 227 16.03 -3.49 -5.59
C THR A 227 17.44 -3.43 -6.19
N VAL A 228 17.88 -2.26 -6.67
CA VAL A 228 19.20 -2.10 -7.31
C VAL A 228 20.36 -2.10 -6.31
N GLY A 229 20.07 -1.90 -5.01
CA GLY A 229 21.09 -1.90 -3.95
C GLY A 229 21.87 -0.59 -3.81
N ASP A 230 21.64 0.39 -4.67
CA ASP A 230 22.26 1.71 -4.61
C ASP A 230 21.56 2.67 -3.62
N VAL A 231 20.38 2.26 -3.14
CA VAL A 231 19.61 2.96 -2.11
C VAL A 231 19.02 1.96 -1.13
N VAL A 232 19.17 2.22 0.16
CA VAL A 232 18.47 1.48 1.23
C VAL A 232 17.24 2.28 1.63
N GLY A 233 16.07 1.68 1.49
CA GLY A 233 14.78 2.27 1.84
C GLY A 233 13.99 1.45 2.84
N ALA A 234 13.20 2.15 3.63
CA ALA A 234 12.19 1.56 4.51
C ALA A 234 11.12 2.61 4.83
N SER A 235 9.86 2.22 4.84
CA SER A 235 8.76 3.07 5.31
C SER A 235 8.95 3.39 6.79
N LEU A 236 8.68 4.64 7.20
CA LEU A 236 8.70 5.10 8.58
C LEU A 236 7.29 5.24 9.14
N ASP A 237 6.42 5.88 8.39
CA ASP A 237 5.02 6.06 8.71
C ASP A 237 4.13 5.81 7.48
N HIS A 238 2.83 5.82 7.66
CA HIS A 238 1.86 5.77 6.58
C HIS A 238 0.52 6.29 7.09
N ALA A 239 -0.03 7.29 6.41
CA ALA A 239 -1.31 7.89 6.76
C ALA A 239 -2.24 7.90 5.55
N MET A 240 -3.51 7.61 5.76
CA MET A 240 -4.55 7.58 4.73
C MET A 240 -5.83 8.24 5.20
N TRP A 241 -6.54 8.86 4.25
CA TRP A 241 -7.90 9.39 4.43
C TRP A 241 -8.79 8.84 3.32
N PHE A 242 -9.86 8.16 3.69
CA PHE A 242 -10.85 7.60 2.77
C PHE A 242 -12.01 8.60 2.63
N HIS A 243 -12.21 9.12 1.42
CA HIS A 243 -13.14 10.22 1.18
C HIS A 243 -14.46 9.76 0.57
N ARG A 244 -14.41 8.85 -0.41
CA ARG A 244 -15.57 8.40 -1.18
C ARG A 244 -15.52 6.91 -1.44
N PRO A 245 -16.68 6.26 -1.59
CA PRO A 245 -16.75 4.84 -1.95
C PRO A 245 -16.07 4.56 -3.29
N PHE A 246 -15.37 3.45 -3.36
CA PHE A 246 -14.74 2.91 -4.57
C PHE A 246 -14.69 1.39 -4.52
N ARG A 247 -14.36 0.79 -5.67
CA ARG A 247 -14.10 -0.64 -5.77
C ARG A 247 -12.64 -0.86 -6.18
N ALA A 248 -11.92 -1.71 -5.45
CA ALA A 248 -10.53 -2.03 -5.74
C ALA A 248 -10.38 -2.98 -6.95
N ASP A 249 -11.48 -3.59 -7.40
CA ASP A 249 -11.55 -4.42 -8.60
C ASP A 249 -11.99 -3.66 -9.86
N GLU A 250 -12.04 -2.32 -9.76
CA GLU A 250 -12.18 -1.38 -10.86
C GLU A 250 -10.91 -0.53 -10.97
N TRP A 251 -10.67 0.06 -12.14
CA TRP A 251 -9.50 0.89 -12.33
C TRP A 251 -9.51 2.12 -11.43
N LEU A 252 -8.42 2.26 -10.68
CA LEU A 252 -8.12 3.41 -9.82
C LEU A 252 -6.79 4.02 -10.25
N LEU A 253 -6.75 5.34 -10.40
CA LEU A 253 -5.51 6.07 -10.69
C LEU A 253 -4.84 6.50 -9.39
N TYR A 254 -3.62 6.10 -9.17
CA TYR A 254 -2.77 6.56 -8.08
C TYR A 254 -1.77 7.59 -8.59
N ASP A 255 -2.04 8.88 -8.37
CA ASP A 255 -1.15 9.99 -8.67
C ASP A 255 -0.30 10.28 -7.43
N THR A 256 1.02 10.20 -7.56
CA THR A 256 1.94 10.36 -6.43
C THR A 256 3.00 11.41 -6.73
N ASP A 257 3.39 12.19 -5.72
CA ASP A 257 4.49 13.13 -5.79
C ASP A 257 5.37 13.08 -4.53
N ALA A 258 6.60 13.57 -4.65
CA ALA A 258 7.53 13.70 -3.53
C ALA A 258 7.99 15.14 -3.37
N PRO A 259 7.39 15.89 -2.43
CA PRO A 259 7.71 17.31 -2.24
C PRO A 259 9.10 17.58 -1.67
N THR A 260 9.70 16.61 -0.99
CA THR A 260 11.02 16.82 -0.34
C THR A 260 11.75 15.51 -0.05
N THR A 261 13.08 15.57 -0.13
CA THR A 261 14.00 14.55 0.36
C THR A 261 15.13 15.26 1.12
N GLN A 262 15.30 14.93 2.40
CA GLN A 262 16.34 15.52 3.24
C GLN A 262 16.70 14.65 4.45
N ASN A 263 17.92 14.75 4.95
CA ASN A 263 18.39 14.03 6.14
C ASN A 263 18.20 12.50 6.06
N GLY A 264 18.38 11.91 4.87
CA GLY A 264 18.18 10.48 4.63
C GLY A 264 16.73 10.02 4.69
N ARG A 265 15.77 10.92 4.51
CA ARG A 265 14.34 10.64 4.43
C ARG A 265 13.73 11.33 3.23
N GLY A 266 12.66 10.76 2.69
CA GLY A 266 11.83 11.35 1.66
C GLY A 266 10.36 11.30 2.06
N LEU A 267 9.64 12.39 1.82
CA LEU A 267 8.20 12.47 1.98
C LEU A 267 7.52 12.29 0.63
N ALA A 268 6.56 11.40 0.56
CA ALA A 268 5.70 11.20 -0.61
C ALA A 268 4.24 11.44 -0.26
N ARG A 269 3.48 11.95 -1.22
CA ARG A 269 2.03 12.12 -1.15
C ARG A 269 1.37 11.40 -2.31
N GLY A 270 0.15 10.93 -2.11
CA GLY A 270 -0.60 10.26 -3.15
C GLY A 270 -2.10 10.54 -3.06
N GLN A 271 -2.74 10.51 -4.21
CA GLN A 271 -4.19 10.63 -4.37
C GLN A 271 -4.68 9.45 -5.22
N ILE A 272 -5.66 8.72 -4.73
CA ILE A 272 -6.28 7.62 -5.46
C ILE A 272 -7.64 8.11 -5.98
N TRP A 273 -7.80 8.02 -7.30
CA TRP A 273 -8.96 8.49 -8.04
C TRP A 273 -9.70 7.33 -8.67
N THR A 274 -11.01 7.35 -8.61
CA THR A 274 -11.82 6.45 -9.43
C THR A 274 -11.76 6.86 -10.91
N ARG A 275 -12.02 5.94 -11.82
CA ARG A 275 -11.96 6.20 -13.26
C ARG A 275 -12.92 7.30 -13.72
N ASP A 276 -14.03 7.50 -13.01
CA ASP A 276 -15.01 8.56 -13.24
C ASP A 276 -14.63 9.91 -12.60
N GLY A 277 -13.42 10.04 -12.04
CA GLY A 277 -12.86 11.31 -11.57
C GLY A 277 -13.19 11.68 -10.13
N ARG A 278 -13.62 10.73 -9.28
CA ARG A 278 -13.85 11.00 -7.85
C ARG A 278 -12.57 10.75 -7.05
N LEU A 279 -12.18 11.70 -6.21
CA LEU A 279 -11.09 11.51 -5.25
C LEU A 279 -11.57 10.55 -4.15
N ALA A 280 -11.04 9.34 -4.18
CA ALA A 280 -11.42 8.28 -3.26
C ALA A 280 -10.57 8.25 -2.00
N VAL A 281 -9.22 8.41 -2.14
CA VAL A 281 -8.28 8.29 -1.01
C VAL A 281 -7.15 9.31 -1.16
N SER A 282 -6.72 9.90 -0.03
CA SER A 282 -5.44 10.62 0.07
C SER A 282 -4.46 9.82 0.93
N VAL A 283 -3.18 9.83 0.57
CA VAL A 283 -2.11 9.08 1.22
C VAL A 283 -0.90 9.98 1.46
N ILE A 284 -0.23 9.82 2.59
CA ILE A 284 1.06 10.47 2.88
C ILE A 284 1.96 9.47 3.59
N GLN A 285 3.26 9.44 3.20
CA GLN A 285 4.23 8.53 3.79
C GLN A 285 5.63 9.18 3.82
N GLU A 286 6.32 9.09 4.95
CA GLU A 286 7.76 9.33 5.02
C GLU A 286 8.51 7.99 4.98
N GLY A 287 9.60 7.94 4.24
CA GLY A 287 10.48 6.77 4.17
C GLY A 287 11.95 7.13 4.35
N VAL A 288 12.73 6.18 4.85
CA VAL A 288 14.19 6.25 4.84
C VAL A 288 14.68 6.13 3.40
N VAL A 289 15.61 7.00 3.01
CA VAL A 289 16.30 6.97 1.72
C VAL A 289 17.78 7.20 1.98
N ARG A 290 18.57 6.14 2.02
CA ARG A 290 20.01 6.21 2.31
C ARG A 290 20.82 5.64 1.16
N VAL A 291 21.75 6.42 0.67
CA VAL A 291 22.80 5.90 -0.23
C VAL A 291 23.84 5.19 0.65
N PRO A 292 24.12 3.90 0.40
CA PRO A 292 25.20 3.20 1.11
C PRO A 292 26.51 4.00 0.96
N ARG A 293 27.22 4.20 2.06
CA ARG A 293 28.57 4.76 1.99
C ARG A 293 29.50 3.63 1.59
N ASP A 294 30.36 3.87 0.60
CA ASP A 294 31.47 2.95 0.32
C ASP A 294 32.20 2.72 1.64
N ARG A 295 32.28 1.47 2.07
CA ARG A 295 33.14 1.11 3.20
C ARG A 295 34.56 1.24 2.71
N SER A 296 35.17 2.43 2.90
CA SER A 296 36.58 2.66 2.75
C SER A 296 37.38 1.86 3.76
#